data_ea862be5746dc51b5ba06d8547742d2a
#
_entry.id   ea862be5746dc51b5ba06d8547742d2a
#
_cell.length_a   1.000
_cell.length_b   1.000
_cell.length_c   1.000
_cell.angle_alpha   90.00
_cell.angle_beta   90.00
_cell.angle_gamma   90.00
#
_symmetry.space_group_name_H-M   'P 1'
#
loop_
_entity.id
_entity.type
_entity.pdbx_description
1 polymer ?
#
loop_
_entity_poly.entity_id
_entity_poly.type
_entity_poly.pdbx_seq_one_letter_code
_entity_poly.pdbx_strand_id
1 'polypeptide(L)'
;YTTLLSSGYGQLFAYSRKKHHRIIPYVQYMVAYHMRLMMMKSKQSIIEEILSEEELAALRDDVQKVLKKIKVKYILQIPTSLPIIEGMLSMRAGKQVRAKRVYKDNDCVLMYKGVELARMSERSVKLFHIIEDEGSEFNGMWRGRFCTPIYAMKKEDYIFAEHNGVRINSEEFICRKQIFILGKRLRCYYHAGFAIAIPKEWDRAVFGIHIAEADADILMNEIVFNEVRLIYFKGETEEHDEFEIDRDDEKDM
;
A
#
# COMPACT_ATOMS: atom_id res chain seq x y z
N TYR A 1 4.04 -19.10 16.91
CA TYR A 1 2.81 -18.33 16.56
C TYR A 1 1.55 -19.17 16.70
N THR A 2 1.53 -20.43 16.25
CA THR A 2 0.35 -21.31 16.32
C THR A 2 -0.20 -21.44 17.74
N THR A 3 0.66 -21.61 18.75
CA THR A 3 0.27 -21.68 20.16
C THR A 3 -0.40 -20.38 20.64
N LEU A 4 0.13 -19.21 20.26
CA LEU A 4 -0.47 -17.92 20.60
C LEU A 4 -1.84 -17.75 19.94
N LEU A 5 -1.96 -18.11 18.66
CA LEU A 5 -3.17 -17.95 17.88
C LEU A 5 -4.28 -18.89 18.34
N SER A 6 -3.97 -20.18 18.48
CA SER A 6 -4.97 -21.20 18.82
C SER A 6 -5.31 -21.22 20.32
N SER A 7 -4.28 -21.23 21.18
CA SER A 7 -4.47 -21.32 22.62
C SER A 7 -4.66 -19.94 23.27
N GLY A 8 -3.75 -18.99 23.02
CA GLY A 8 -3.76 -17.68 23.68
C GLY A 8 -5.00 -16.87 23.37
N TYR A 9 -5.25 -16.54 22.08
CA TYR A 9 -6.44 -15.76 21.73
C TYR A 9 -7.73 -16.56 21.83
N GLY A 10 -7.66 -17.90 21.63
CA GLY A 10 -8.80 -18.77 21.86
C GLY A 10 -9.30 -18.70 23.30
N GLN A 11 -8.38 -18.82 24.26
CA GLN A 11 -8.68 -18.71 25.69
C GLN A 11 -9.15 -17.31 26.08
N LEU A 12 -8.52 -16.26 25.55
CA LEU A 12 -8.92 -14.88 25.80
C LEU A 12 -10.36 -14.61 25.33
N PHE A 13 -10.73 -15.10 24.15
CA PHE A 13 -12.09 -15.00 23.64
C PHE A 13 -13.09 -15.82 24.49
N ALA A 14 -12.70 -17.01 24.93
CA ALA A 14 -13.53 -17.85 25.80
C ALA A 14 -13.75 -17.17 27.16
N TYR A 15 -12.69 -16.64 27.76
CA TYR A 15 -12.79 -15.90 29.03
C TYR A 15 -13.70 -14.66 28.89
N SER A 16 -13.52 -13.88 27.83
CA SER A 16 -14.36 -12.70 27.57
C SER A 16 -15.83 -13.07 27.43
N ARG A 17 -16.15 -14.16 26.73
CA ARG A 17 -17.53 -14.67 26.61
C ARG A 17 -18.08 -15.15 27.95
N LYS A 18 -17.28 -15.89 28.71
CA LYS A 18 -17.70 -16.39 30.04
C LYS A 18 -18.04 -15.24 30.99
N LYS A 19 -17.20 -14.20 31.02
CA LYS A 19 -17.35 -13.07 31.94
C LYS A 19 -18.38 -12.03 31.48
N HIS A 20 -18.49 -11.79 30.16
CA HIS A 20 -19.26 -10.68 29.60
C HIS A 20 -20.35 -11.10 28.62
N HIS A 21 -20.60 -12.42 28.47
CA HIS A 21 -21.52 -13.02 27.49
C HIS A 21 -21.24 -12.66 26.03
N ARG A 22 -20.10 -12.01 25.75
CA ARG A 22 -19.63 -11.61 24.42
C ARG A 22 -18.11 -11.40 24.42
N ILE A 23 -17.50 -11.35 23.23
CA ILE A 23 -16.15 -10.83 23.10
C ILE A 23 -16.24 -9.30 23.13
N ILE A 24 -15.73 -8.68 24.20
CA ILE A 24 -15.84 -7.23 24.40
C ILE A 24 -15.04 -6.45 23.32
N PRO A 25 -15.42 -5.20 23.04
CA PRO A 25 -14.77 -4.35 22.01
C PRO A 25 -13.26 -4.28 22.15
N TYR A 26 -12.78 -4.01 23.35
CA TYR A 26 -11.35 -3.89 23.65
C TYR A 26 -10.57 -5.15 23.26
N VAL A 27 -11.05 -6.33 23.60
CA VAL A 27 -10.39 -7.60 23.26
C VAL A 27 -10.35 -7.82 21.76
N GLN A 28 -11.42 -7.48 21.04
CA GLN A 28 -11.45 -7.58 19.58
C GLN A 28 -10.46 -6.64 18.93
N TYR A 29 -10.41 -5.39 19.38
CA TYR A 29 -9.46 -4.39 18.86
C TYR A 29 -8.01 -4.79 19.15
N MET A 30 -7.70 -5.16 20.40
CA MET A 30 -6.36 -5.58 20.81
C MET A 30 -5.85 -6.77 19.98
N VAL A 31 -6.69 -7.81 19.80
CA VAL A 31 -6.28 -8.97 19.00
C VAL A 31 -6.10 -8.60 17.53
N ALA A 32 -6.98 -7.76 16.97
CA ALA A 32 -6.84 -7.28 15.60
C ALA A 32 -5.55 -6.45 15.44
N TYR A 33 -5.22 -5.61 16.43
CA TYR A 33 -3.97 -4.84 16.44
C TYR A 33 -2.73 -5.75 16.46
N HIS A 34 -2.75 -6.83 17.24
CA HIS A 34 -1.66 -7.82 17.23
C HIS A 34 -1.56 -8.58 15.89
N MET A 35 -2.69 -8.90 15.26
CA MET A 35 -2.69 -9.51 13.92
C MET A 35 -2.03 -8.58 12.88
N ARG A 36 -2.25 -7.26 12.98
CA ARG A 36 -1.56 -6.27 12.17
C ARG A 36 -0.04 -6.44 12.23
N LEU A 37 0.53 -6.59 13.44
CA LEU A 37 1.97 -6.68 13.63
C LEU A 37 2.59 -7.86 12.85
N MET A 38 1.87 -8.98 12.75
CA MET A 38 2.32 -10.13 11.96
C MET A 38 2.30 -9.88 10.45
N MET A 39 1.51 -8.88 9.99
CA MET A 39 1.34 -8.53 8.59
C MET A 39 2.20 -7.34 8.17
N MET A 40 2.97 -6.75 9.10
CA MET A 40 3.96 -5.73 8.76
C MET A 40 5.13 -6.37 8.02
N LYS A 41 5.66 -5.69 7.00
CA LYS A 41 6.69 -6.22 6.11
C LYS A 41 7.90 -6.80 6.86
N SER A 42 8.44 -6.06 7.83
CA SER A 42 9.58 -6.51 8.63
C SER A 42 9.33 -7.81 9.40
N LYS A 43 8.08 -8.07 9.79
CA LYS A 43 7.70 -9.31 10.47
C LYS A 43 7.36 -10.43 9.51
N GLN A 44 6.76 -10.10 8.36
CA GLN A 44 6.46 -11.07 7.32
C GLN A 44 7.73 -11.70 6.75
N SER A 45 8.76 -10.89 6.41
CA SER A 45 10.01 -11.41 5.89
C SER A 45 10.67 -12.42 6.85
N ILE A 46 10.68 -12.13 8.16
CA ILE A 46 11.19 -13.07 9.18
C ILE A 46 10.34 -14.35 9.23
N ILE A 47 9.01 -14.22 9.17
CA ILE A 47 8.09 -15.36 9.20
C ILE A 47 8.29 -16.24 7.95
N GLU A 48 8.40 -15.62 6.77
CA GLU A 48 8.59 -16.29 5.48
C GLU A 48 9.97 -16.94 5.35
N GLU A 49 11.00 -16.40 6.01
CA GLU A 49 12.34 -16.99 6.07
C GLU A 49 12.39 -18.25 6.95
N ILE A 50 11.60 -18.28 8.03
CA ILE A 50 11.67 -19.34 9.05
C ILE A 50 10.71 -20.50 8.75
N LEU A 51 9.52 -20.20 8.19
CA LEU A 51 8.45 -21.19 8.01
C LEU A 51 8.45 -21.80 6.61
N SER A 52 8.21 -23.10 6.54
CA SER A 52 7.91 -23.76 5.27
C SER A 52 6.57 -23.30 4.68
N GLU A 53 6.32 -23.61 3.41
CA GLU A 53 5.04 -23.29 2.74
C GLU A 53 3.83 -23.94 3.44
N GLU A 54 3.98 -25.17 3.95
CA GLU A 54 2.93 -25.86 4.70
C GLU A 54 2.67 -25.17 6.04
N GLU A 55 3.72 -24.76 6.73
CA GLU A 55 3.62 -24.03 8.01
C GLU A 55 3.02 -22.64 7.81
N LEU A 56 3.38 -21.93 6.73
CA LEU A 56 2.75 -20.68 6.35
C LEU A 56 1.26 -20.85 6.02
N ALA A 57 0.89 -21.93 5.35
CA ALA A 57 -0.51 -22.25 5.08
C ALA A 57 -1.28 -22.49 6.39
N ALA A 58 -0.73 -23.27 7.31
CA ALA A 58 -1.31 -23.51 8.63
C ALA A 58 -1.43 -22.21 9.43
N LEU A 59 -0.41 -21.36 9.41
CA LEU A 59 -0.43 -20.04 10.04
C LEU A 59 -1.58 -19.17 9.48
N ARG A 60 -1.72 -19.11 8.15
CA ARG A 60 -2.83 -18.37 7.51
C ARG A 60 -4.19 -18.87 7.96
N ASP A 61 -4.38 -20.19 8.06
CA ASP A 61 -5.63 -20.78 8.53
C ASP A 61 -5.94 -20.41 9.98
N ASP A 62 -4.94 -20.41 10.85
CA ASP A 62 -5.11 -20.03 12.26
C ASP A 62 -5.40 -18.53 12.39
N VAL A 63 -4.71 -17.66 11.64
CA VAL A 63 -5.02 -16.23 11.55
C VAL A 63 -6.47 -16.03 11.08
N GLN A 64 -6.92 -16.76 10.07
CA GLN A 64 -8.29 -16.69 9.59
C GLN A 64 -9.31 -17.07 10.69
N LYS A 65 -9.06 -18.16 11.43
CA LYS A 65 -9.94 -18.59 12.55
C LYS A 65 -10.06 -17.51 13.61
N VAL A 66 -8.97 -16.81 13.92
CA VAL A 66 -8.95 -15.70 14.87
C VAL A 66 -9.73 -14.50 14.32
N LEU A 67 -9.42 -14.06 13.08
CA LEU A 67 -10.05 -12.90 12.45
C LEU A 67 -11.56 -13.08 12.23
N LYS A 68 -12.04 -14.31 11.98
CA LYS A 68 -13.50 -14.61 11.89
C LYS A 68 -14.27 -14.24 13.17
N LYS A 69 -13.62 -14.28 14.33
CA LYS A 69 -14.23 -13.93 15.62
C LYS A 69 -14.26 -12.42 15.89
N ILE A 70 -13.57 -11.62 15.09
CA ILE A 70 -13.45 -10.16 15.21
C ILE A 70 -14.45 -9.49 14.26
N LYS A 71 -15.20 -8.50 14.76
CA LYS A 71 -16.10 -7.71 13.91
C LYS A 71 -15.30 -6.79 13.00
N VAL A 72 -15.75 -6.66 11.75
CA VAL A 72 -15.10 -5.84 10.71
C VAL A 72 -14.77 -4.42 11.19
N LYS A 73 -15.69 -3.78 11.91
CA LYS A 73 -15.48 -2.42 12.41
C LYS A 73 -14.21 -2.23 13.24
N TYR A 74 -13.78 -3.28 13.99
CA TYR A 74 -12.54 -3.18 14.77
C TYR A 74 -11.28 -3.38 13.92
N ILE A 75 -11.38 -4.10 12.81
CA ILE A 75 -10.30 -4.18 11.81
C ILE A 75 -10.13 -2.82 11.13
N LEU A 76 -11.24 -2.15 10.75
CA LEU A 76 -11.20 -0.84 10.09
C LEU A 76 -10.71 0.31 10.98
N GLN A 77 -10.72 0.13 12.28
CA GLN A 77 -10.25 1.13 13.26
C GLN A 77 -8.75 1.03 13.58
N ILE A 78 -8.05 0.02 13.04
CA ILE A 78 -6.62 -0.15 13.35
C ILE A 78 -5.81 0.89 12.56
N PRO A 79 -4.94 1.66 13.24
CA PRO A 79 -4.03 2.59 12.57
C PRO A 79 -2.95 1.78 11.83
N THR A 80 -3.15 1.55 10.53
CA THR A 80 -2.24 0.78 9.68
C THR A 80 -2.47 1.09 8.21
N SER A 81 -1.57 0.62 7.36
CA SER A 81 -1.67 0.80 5.92
C SER A 81 -2.88 0.06 5.32
N LEU A 82 -3.44 0.62 4.26
CA LEU A 82 -4.57 0.02 3.55
C LEU A 82 -4.32 -1.42 3.06
N PRO A 83 -3.13 -1.79 2.56
CA PRO A 83 -2.85 -3.18 2.20
C PRO A 83 -3.01 -4.15 3.37
N ILE A 84 -2.60 -3.77 4.58
CA ILE A 84 -2.77 -4.62 5.77
C ILE A 84 -4.25 -4.77 6.12
N ILE A 85 -5.03 -3.67 6.10
CA ILE A 85 -6.49 -3.73 6.31
C ILE A 85 -7.14 -4.67 5.30
N GLU A 86 -6.81 -4.51 4.01
CA GLU A 86 -7.35 -5.36 2.94
C GLU A 86 -6.94 -6.83 3.11
N GLY A 87 -5.68 -7.08 3.51
CA GLY A 87 -5.19 -8.41 3.84
C GLY A 87 -5.96 -9.06 4.98
N MET A 88 -6.16 -8.34 6.08
CA MET A 88 -6.95 -8.81 7.22
C MET A 88 -8.40 -9.12 6.85
N LEU A 89 -9.04 -8.25 6.07
CA LEU A 89 -10.41 -8.45 5.59
C LEU A 89 -10.51 -9.66 4.66
N SER A 90 -9.53 -9.83 3.77
CA SER A 90 -9.47 -10.96 2.82
C SER A 90 -9.23 -12.29 3.54
N MET A 91 -8.31 -12.34 4.49
CA MET A 91 -8.10 -13.51 5.33
C MET A 91 -9.35 -13.84 6.15
N ARG A 92 -9.96 -12.84 6.79
CA ARG A 92 -11.20 -13.03 7.52
C ARG A 92 -12.31 -13.64 6.66
N ALA A 93 -12.44 -13.18 5.42
CA ALA A 93 -13.46 -13.65 4.48
C ALA A 93 -13.13 -15.01 3.83
N GLY A 94 -11.87 -15.45 3.87
CA GLY A 94 -11.40 -16.62 3.16
C GLY A 94 -11.31 -16.44 1.63
N LYS A 95 -11.45 -15.20 1.15
CA LYS A 95 -11.37 -14.82 -0.27
C LYS A 95 -10.89 -13.38 -0.39
N GLN A 96 -10.37 -13.03 -1.54
CA GLN A 96 -9.97 -11.65 -1.79
C GLN A 96 -11.17 -10.71 -1.63
N VAL A 97 -11.01 -9.74 -0.74
CA VAL A 97 -12.00 -8.67 -0.51
C VAL A 97 -11.46 -7.42 -1.19
N ARG A 98 -12.28 -6.82 -2.04
CA ARG A 98 -11.98 -5.53 -2.65
C ARG A 98 -12.95 -4.48 -2.11
N ALA A 99 -12.40 -3.38 -1.66
CA ALA A 99 -13.19 -2.19 -1.37
C ALA A 99 -13.71 -1.58 -2.69
N LYS A 100 -14.84 -0.89 -2.63
CA LYS A 100 -15.47 -0.26 -3.80
C LYS A 100 -14.88 1.13 -4.01
N ARG A 101 -14.54 1.46 -5.24
CA ARG A 101 -14.20 2.82 -5.66
C ARG A 101 -15.47 3.62 -5.93
N VAL A 102 -15.47 4.86 -5.49
CA VAL A 102 -16.55 5.81 -5.75
C VAL A 102 -15.92 7.15 -6.13
N TYR A 103 -16.33 7.69 -7.27
CA TYR A 103 -15.95 9.05 -7.67
C TYR A 103 -16.96 10.02 -7.07
N LYS A 104 -16.49 10.94 -6.24
CA LYS A 104 -17.30 11.99 -5.61
C LYS A 104 -16.42 13.19 -5.27
N ASP A 105 -16.99 14.39 -5.33
CA ASP A 105 -16.31 15.65 -4.96
C ASP A 105 -14.98 15.85 -5.72
N ASN A 106 -14.93 15.47 -7.00
CA ASN A 106 -13.74 15.48 -7.85
C ASN A 106 -12.59 14.61 -7.31
N ASP A 107 -12.90 13.55 -6.57
CA ASP A 107 -11.94 12.64 -6.00
C ASP A 107 -12.34 11.17 -6.19
N CYS A 108 -11.38 10.27 -6.10
CA CYS A 108 -11.60 8.83 -6.09
C CYS A 108 -11.46 8.30 -4.66
N VAL A 109 -12.54 7.82 -4.10
CA VAL A 109 -12.65 7.39 -2.71
C VAL A 109 -12.80 5.88 -2.61
N LEU A 110 -12.02 5.26 -1.75
CA LEU A 110 -12.12 3.83 -1.44
C LEU A 110 -13.12 3.61 -0.30
N MET A 111 -14.19 2.87 -0.60
CA MET A 111 -15.27 2.59 0.35
C MET A 111 -15.36 1.11 0.70
N TYR A 112 -15.55 0.77 1.94
CA TYR A 112 -15.86 -0.59 2.38
C TYR A 112 -17.05 -0.62 3.34
N LYS A 113 -18.15 -1.25 2.93
CA LYS A 113 -19.40 -1.34 3.71
C LYS A 113 -19.89 0.01 4.25
N GLY A 114 -19.84 1.04 3.41
CA GLY A 114 -20.27 2.38 3.76
C GLY A 114 -19.25 3.21 4.56
N VAL A 115 -18.10 2.64 4.90
CA VAL A 115 -17.01 3.35 5.57
C VAL A 115 -16.00 3.81 4.53
N GLU A 116 -15.65 5.09 4.55
CA GLU A 116 -14.57 5.65 3.76
C GLU A 116 -13.23 5.19 4.38
N LEU A 117 -12.36 4.61 3.54
CA LEU A 117 -11.07 4.11 3.96
C LEU A 117 -9.92 5.04 3.56
N ALA A 118 -10.03 5.69 2.41
CA ALA A 118 -9.01 6.60 1.89
C ALA A 118 -9.51 7.39 0.69
N ARG A 119 -8.84 8.52 0.44
CA ARG A 119 -9.01 9.38 -0.74
C ARG A 119 -7.77 9.38 -1.61
N MET A 120 -7.96 9.54 -2.92
CA MET A 120 -6.86 9.65 -3.87
C MET A 120 -6.07 10.95 -3.65
N SER A 121 -6.78 12.06 -3.41
CA SER A 121 -6.18 13.36 -3.11
C SER A 121 -5.23 13.37 -1.89
N GLU A 122 -5.37 12.40 -0.99
CA GLU A 122 -4.48 12.20 0.16
C GLU A 122 -3.28 11.30 -0.15
N ARG A 123 -3.11 10.86 -1.40
CA ARG A 123 -1.99 10.00 -1.80
C ARG A 123 -0.86 10.85 -2.36
N SER A 124 0.32 10.27 -2.37
CA SER A 124 1.51 10.91 -2.94
C SER A 124 2.19 9.99 -3.94
N VAL A 125 2.80 10.58 -4.93
CA VAL A 125 3.75 9.89 -5.81
C VAL A 125 5.10 9.77 -5.10
N LYS A 126 5.85 8.72 -5.43
CA LYS A 126 7.26 8.60 -5.01
C LYS A 126 8.14 8.91 -6.22
N LEU A 127 9.03 9.87 -6.08
CA LEU A 127 9.97 10.24 -7.11
C LEU A 127 11.36 9.68 -6.80
N PHE A 128 12.04 9.25 -7.85
CA PHE A 128 13.44 8.85 -7.83
C PHE A 128 14.18 9.62 -8.91
N HIS A 129 15.36 10.11 -8.60
CA HIS A 129 16.25 10.64 -9.62
C HIS A 129 17.26 9.57 -10.02
N ILE A 130 17.27 9.20 -11.28
CA ILE A 130 18.31 8.33 -11.84
C ILE A 130 19.33 9.25 -12.50
N ILE A 131 20.54 9.26 -11.98
CA ILE A 131 21.69 9.87 -12.66
C ILE A 131 22.16 8.81 -13.65
N GLU A 132 21.78 8.98 -14.91
CA GLU A 132 22.47 8.33 -16.01
C GLU A 132 23.69 9.19 -16.35
N ASP A 133 24.78 8.55 -16.82
CA ASP A 133 26.11 9.14 -17.03
C ASP A 133 26.11 10.56 -17.59
N GLU A 134 27.09 11.36 -17.18
CA GLU A 134 27.36 12.70 -17.69
C GLU A 134 27.37 12.70 -19.22
N GLY A 135 26.30 13.19 -19.83
CA GLY A 135 26.14 13.26 -21.29
C GLY A 135 24.85 12.64 -21.83
N SER A 136 24.01 11.99 -21.00
CA SER A 136 22.72 11.49 -21.47
C SER A 136 21.72 12.64 -21.70
N GLU A 137 20.92 12.53 -22.78
CA GLU A 137 19.82 13.47 -23.09
C GLU A 137 18.73 13.54 -21.99
N PHE A 138 18.82 12.69 -20.96
CA PHE A 138 17.86 12.56 -19.86
C PHE A 138 18.14 13.44 -18.64
N ASN A 139 19.03 14.43 -18.75
CA ASN A 139 19.24 15.42 -17.69
C ASN A 139 17.94 16.20 -17.40
N GLY A 140 17.30 15.88 -16.27
CA GLY A 140 16.04 16.48 -15.85
C GLY A 140 14.84 15.54 -15.89
N MET A 141 15.01 14.28 -16.32
CA MET A 141 13.95 13.26 -16.25
C MET A 141 13.88 12.67 -14.85
N TRP A 142 12.72 12.80 -14.24
CA TRP A 142 12.41 12.14 -12.97
C TRP A 142 11.67 10.85 -13.25
N ARG A 143 12.10 9.77 -12.64
CA ARG A 143 11.30 8.54 -12.58
C ARG A 143 10.58 8.47 -11.26
N GLY A 144 9.40 7.91 -11.29
CA GLY A 144 8.58 7.79 -10.10
C GLY A 144 7.75 6.52 -10.09
N ARG A 145 7.14 6.29 -8.94
CA ARG A 145 6.20 5.19 -8.75
C ARG A 145 4.95 5.68 -8.05
N PHE A 146 3.81 5.19 -8.52
CA PHE A 146 2.54 5.41 -7.87
C PHE A 146 1.82 4.09 -7.65
N CYS A 147 1.68 3.69 -6.39
CA CYS A 147 1.00 2.48 -5.98
C CYS A 147 0.03 2.79 -4.84
N THR A 148 -1.24 2.60 -5.07
CA THR A 148 -2.25 2.78 -4.03
C THR A 148 -3.31 1.69 -4.10
N PRO A 149 -3.82 1.19 -2.95
CA PRO A 149 -4.97 0.27 -2.95
C PRO A 149 -6.25 0.89 -3.51
N ILE A 150 -6.32 2.21 -3.63
CA ILE A 150 -7.48 2.91 -4.18
C ILE A 150 -7.61 2.59 -5.68
N TYR A 151 -6.49 2.69 -6.40
CA TYR A 151 -6.48 2.53 -7.84
C TYR A 151 -5.18 1.88 -8.32
N ALA A 152 -5.28 0.89 -9.19
CA ALA A 152 -4.14 0.37 -9.93
C ALA A 152 -4.15 1.03 -11.31
N MET A 153 -3.12 1.81 -11.61
CA MET A 153 -2.97 2.48 -12.90
C MET A 153 -3.05 1.47 -14.04
N LYS A 154 -3.71 1.87 -15.11
CA LYS A 154 -3.78 1.20 -16.40
C LYS A 154 -2.82 1.86 -17.37
N LYS A 155 -2.67 1.29 -18.54
CA LYS A 155 -1.74 1.78 -19.57
C LYS A 155 -2.10 3.20 -20.06
N GLU A 156 -3.38 3.53 -20.08
CA GLU A 156 -3.89 4.80 -20.58
C GLU A 156 -3.88 5.91 -19.51
N ASP A 157 -3.66 5.55 -18.24
CA ASP A 157 -3.57 6.50 -17.14
C ASP A 157 -2.15 7.11 -17.10
N TYR A 158 -2.05 8.33 -16.61
CA TYR A 158 -0.74 8.98 -16.43
C TYR A 158 -0.71 9.88 -15.20
N ILE A 159 0.48 10.06 -14.68
CA ILE A 159 0.77 11.06 -13.66
C ILE A 159 1.05 12.39 -14.37
N PHE A 160 0.68 13.49 -13.74
CA PHE A 160 1.04 14.81 -14.22
C PHE A 160 1.57 15.67 -13.08
N ALA A 161 2.33 16.70 -13.43
CA ALA A 161 2.82 17.74 -12.52
C ALA A 161 2.37 19.10 -13.03
N GLU A 162 1.94 19.98 -12.11
CA GLU A 162 1.51 21.34 -12.41
C GLU A 162 2.29 22.35 -11.56
N HIS A 163 2.77 23.40 -12.21
CA HIS A 163 3.43 24.54 -11.56
C HIS A 163 3.07 25.82 -12.31
N ASN A 164 2.54 26.82 -11.59
CA ASN A 164 2.17 28.15 -12.15
C ASN A 164 1.28 28.05 -13.41
N GLY A 165 0.34 27.10 -13.46
CA GLY A 165 -0.56 26.91 -14.60
C GLY A 165 0.04 26.16 -15.78
N VAL A 166 1.29 25.74 -15.72
CA VAL A 166 1.93 24.87 -16.72
C VAL A 166 1.80 23.43 -16.25
N ARG A 167 1.32 22.54 -17.15
CA ARG A 167 1.16 21.11 -16.89
C ARG A 167 2.09 20.29 -17.75
N ILE A 168 2.71 19.30 -17.15
CA ILE A 168 3.55 18.30 -17.80
C ILE A 168 3.00 16.93 -17.47
N ASN A 169 2.76 16.13 -18.50
CA ASN A 169 2.30 14.75 -18.34
C ASN A 169 3.49 13.80 -18.35
N SER A 170 3.38 12.73 -17.56
CA SER A 170 4.39 11.68 -17.54
C SER A 170 4.24 10.74 -18.73
N GLU A 171 5.33 10.06 -19.04
CA GLU A 171 5.38 8.89 -19.91
C GLU A 171 5.33 7.61 -19.06
N GLU A 172 4.90 6.51 -19.67
CA GLU A 172 4.91 5.20 -19.00
C GLU A 172 6.36 4.76 -18.77
N PHE A 173 6.64 4.33 -17.56
CA PHE A 173 7.86 3.62 -17.20
C PHE A 173 7.45 2.25 -16.64
N ILE A 174 7.99 1.18 -17.22
CA ILE A 174 7.65 -0.18 -16.80
C ILE A 174 8.17 -0.42 -15.40
N CYS A 175 7.25 -0.45 -14.43
CA CYS A 175 7.54 -0.81 -13.05
C CYS A 175 6.42 -1.72 -12.55
N ARG A 176 6.80 -2.92 -12.10
CA ARG A 176 5.85 -3.87 -11.52
C ARG A 176 6.04 -3.92 -10.03
N LYS A 177 4.95 -3.74 -9.27
CA LYS A 177 4.96 -3.94 -7.82
C LYS A 177 3.96 -5.00 -7.41
N GLN A 178 4.39 -5.90 -6.53
CA GLN A 178 3.52 -6.90 -5.92
C GLN A 178 3.46 -6.69 -4.40
N ILE A 179 2.28 -6.92 -3.84
CA ILE A 179 2.05 -6.88 -2.39
C ILE A 179 1.64 -8.27 -1.94
N PHE A 180 2.37 -8.78 -0.96
CA PHE A 180 2.10 -10.06 -0.32
C PHE A 180 1.68 -9.85 1.13
N ILE A 181 0.85 -10.76 1.62
CA ILE A 181 0.49 -10.86 3.04
C ILE A 181 0.61 -12.32 3.46
N LEU A 182 1.58 -12.61 4.33
CA LEU A 182 1.94 -13.94 4.81
C LEU A 182 2.09 -14.93 3.63
N GLY A 183 2.98 -14.61 2.69
CA GLY A 183 3.30 -15.41 1.51
C GLY A 183 2.21 -15.45 0.43
N LYS A 184 1.02 -14.85 0.64
CA LYS A 184 -0.06 -14.83 -0.35
C LYS A 184 -0.13 -13.50 -1.05
N ARG A 185 -0.05 -13.51 -2.40
CA ARG A 185 -0.17 -12.30 -3.21
C ARG A 185 -1.55 -11.66 -3.03
N LEU A 186 -1.54 -10.43 -2.53
CA LEU A 186 -2.74 -9.61 -2.34
C LEU A 186 -3.04 -8.77 -3.58
N ARG A 187 -2.02 -8.09 -4.13
CA ARG A 187 -2.13 -7.21 -5.29
C ARG A 187 -0.91 -7.31 -6.21
N CYS A 188 -1.12 -6.95 -7.47
CA CYS A 188 -0.05 -6.69 -8.44
C CYS A 188 -0.40 -5.40 -9.19
N TYR A 189 0.54 -4.48 -9.26
CA TYR A 189 0.48 -3.25 -10.02
C TYR A 189 1.41 -3.42 -11.21
N TYR A 190 0.88 -3.37 -12.42
CA TYR A 190 1.66 -3.55 -13.65
C TYR A 190 2.18 -2.24 -14.22
N HIS A 191 1.41 -1.15 -14.08
CA HIS A 191 1.70 0.19 -14.61
C HIS A 191 1.95 1.17 -13.45
N ALA A 192 2.81 0.76 -12.50
CA ALA A 192 3.06 1.58 -11.32
C ALA A 192 4.09 2.69 -11.56
N GLY A 193 4.96 2.51 -12.55
CA GLY A 193 6.03 3.45 -12.86
C GLY A 193 5.62 4.55 -13.82
N PHE A 194 6.29 5.68 -13.72
CA PHE A 194 6.19 6.79 -14.65
C PHE A 194 7.51 7.53 -14.76
N ALA A 195 7.73 8.20 -15.90
CA ALA A 195 8.85 9.11 -16.11
C ALA A 195 8.31 10.50 -16.48
N ILE A 196 8.86 11.57 -15.92
CA ILE A 196 8.38 12.94 -16.11
C ILE A 196 9.54 13.92 -16.19
N ALA A 197 9.54 14.75 -17.24
CA ALA A 197 10.57 15.77 -17.46
C ALA A 197 10.19 17.06 -16.74
N ILE A 198 10.69 17.23 -15.51
CA ILE A 198 10.46 18.45 -14.73
C ILE A 198 11.48 19.51 -15.11
N PRO A 199 11.05 20.73 -15.49
CA PRO A 199 11.96 21.84 -15.76
C PRO A 199 12.83 22.16 -14.54
N LYS A 200 14.12 22.45 -14.79
CA LYS A 200 15.09 22.71 -13.71
C LYS A 200 14.78 23.94 -12.86
N GLU A 201 14.03 24.88 -13.43
CA GLU A 201 13.58 26.10 -12.77
C GLU A 201 12.40 25.89 -11.81
N TRP A 202 11.76 24.72 -11.85
CA TRP A 202 10.68 24.41 -10.90
C TRP A 202 11.27 23.99 -9.55
N ASP A 203 10.97 24.74 -8.51
CA ASP A 203 11.32 24.39 -7.14
C ASP A 203 10.33 23.39 -6.51
N ARG A 204 9.09 23.39 -7.02
CA ARG A 204 7.98 22.54 -6.59
C ARG A 204 6.99 22.28 -7.69
N ALA A 205 6.13 21.28 -7.51
CA ALA A 205 4.97 21.05 -8.34
C ALA A 205 3.87 20.32 -7.59
N VAL A 206 2.61 20.58 -7.93
CA VAL A 206 1.48 19.76 -7.51
C VAL A 206 1.38 18.57 -8.44
N PHE A 207 1.42 17.37 -7.89
CA PHE A 207 1.24 16.15 -8.66
C PHE A 207 -0.23 15.73 -8.68
N GLY A 208 -0.65 15.12 -9.78
CA GLY A 208 -1.97 14.55 -9.94
C GLY A 208 -1.94 13.29 -10.79
N ILE A 209 -3.07 12.61 -10.85
CA ILE A 209 -3.29 11.46 -11.73
C ILE A 209 -4.46 11.74 -12.65
N HIS A 210 -4.26 11.46 -13.94
CA HIS A 210 -5.34 11.36 -14.91
C HIS A 210 -5.82 9.90 -14.98
N ILE A 211 -7.12 9.69 -14.74
CA ILE A 211 -7.77 8.38 -14.81
C ILE A 211 -8.59 8.33 -16.09
N ALA A 212 -8.06 7.69 -17.12
CA ALA A 212 -8.66 7.67 -18.45
C ALA A 212 -10.08 7.08 -18.49
N GLU A 213 -10.36 6.03 -17.70
CA GLU A 213 -11.70 5.41 -17.65
C GLU A 213 -12.79 6.34 -17.12
N ALA A 214 -12.43 7.37 -16.36
CA ALA A 214 -13.34 8.32 -15.75
C ALA A 214 -13.23 9.71 -16.39
N ASP A 215 -12.27 9.91 -17.31
CA ASP A 215 -11.89 11.21 -17.86
C ASP A 215 -11.73 12.25 -16.72
N ALA A 216 -11.00 11.88 -15.69
CA ALA A 216 -10.91 12.65 -14.46
C ALA A 216 -9.46 12.90 -14.05
N ASP A 217 -9.18 14.15 -13.72
CA ASP A 217 -7.95 14.58 -13.08
C ASP A 217 -8.15 14.68 -11.57
N ILE A 218 -7.28 14.06 -10.81
CA ILE A 218 -7.29 14.13 -9.35
C ILE A 218 -5.95 14.68 -8.88
N LEU A 219 -5.98 15.86 -8.29
CA LEU A 219 -4.80 16.44 -7.66
C LEU A 219 -4.49 15.69 -6.37
N MET A 220 -3.21 15.52 -6.12
CA MET A 220 -2.70 14.83 -4.93
C MET A 220 -1.88 15.82 -4.08
N ASN A 221 -0.61 15.55 -3.87
CA ASN A 221 0.26 16.37 -3.03
C ASN A 221 1.17 17.29 -3.83
N GLU A 222 1.60 18.38 -3.21
CA GLU A 222 2.74 19.16 -3.67
C GLU A 222 4.05 18.45 -3.30
N ILE A 223 5.02 18.48 -4.18
CA ILE A 223 6.39 18.01 -3.96
C ILE A 223 7.34 19.18 -4.14
N VAL A 224 8.19 19.40 -3.16
CA VAL A 224 9.28 20.39 -3.17
C VAL A 224 10.56 19.62 -3.53
N PHE A 225 11.14 19.92 -4.70
CA PHE A 225 12.17 19.06 -5.30
C PHE A 225 13.51 19.05 -4.56
N ASN A 226 13.86 20.11 -3.83
CA ASN A 226 15.06 20.16 -3.00
C ASN A 226 14.95 19.32 -1.72
N GLU A 227 13.74 18.89 -1.35
CA GLU A 227 13.46 18.04 -0.18
C GLU A 227 13.34 16.56 -0.54
N VAL A 228 13.27 16.24 -1.85
CA VAL A 228 13.20 14.85 -2.31
C VAL A 228 14.52 14.15 -2.02
N ARG A 229 14.49 13.11 -1.21
CA ARG A 229 15.67 12.25 -1.02
C ARG A 229 16.01 11.56 -2.32
N LEU A 230 17.15 11.90 -2.88
CA LEU A 230 17.68 11.26 -4.07
C LEU A 230 18.14 9.85 -3.72
N ILE A 231 17.49 8.86 -4.29
CA ILE A 231 17.98 7.48 -4.25
C ILE A 231 18.80 7.31 -5.54
N TYR A 232 20.11 7.25 -5.38
CA TYR A 232 21.03 7.04 -6.50
C TYR A 232 21.07 5.55 -6.83
N PHE A 233 20.59 5.18 -8.00
CA PHE A 233 20.88 3.89 -8.59
C PHE A 233 22.11 4.03 -9.50
N LYS A 234 23.21 3.41 -9.12
CA LYS A 234 24.33 3.18 -10.02
C LYS A 234 23.93 2.03 -10.93
N GLY A 235 23.80 2.31 -12.25
CA GLY A 235 23.24 1.37 -13.19
C GLY A 235 23.93 0.00 -13.16
N GLU A 236 23.18 -0.99 -12.75
CA GLU A 236 23.34 -2.39 -13.10
C GLU A 236 21.94 -3.01 -13.15
N THR A 237 21.50 -3.32 -14.37
CA THR A 237 20.48 -4.26 -14.80
C THR A 237 19.14 -4.35 -14.05
N GLU A 238 18.09 -4.31 -14.84
CA GLU A 238 16.64 -4.30 -14.58
C GLU A 238 16.09 -5.36 -13.61
N GLU A 239 16.88 -6.27 -13.06
CA GLU A 239 16.39 -7.38 -12.23
C GLU A 239 16.49 -7.16 -10.70
N HIS A 240 17.21 -6.12 -10.23
CA HIS A 240 17.44 -5.90 -8.79
C HIS A 240 16.59 -4.80 -8.12
N ASP A 241 15.76 -4.08 -8.86
CA ASP A 241 14.98 -2.93 -8.34
C ASP A 241 13.84 -3.31 -7.38
N GLU A 242 13.56 -4.59 -7.18
CA GLU A 242 12.42 -4.98 -6.35
C GLU A 242 12.67 -4.94 -4.83
N PHE A 243 13.94 -4.91 -4.38
CA PHE A 243 14.26 -5.22 -2.97
C PHE A 243 14.67 -4.06 -2.07
N GLU A 244 15.22 -2.96 -2.58
CA GLU A 244 15.80 -1.91 -1.72
C GLU A 244 14.90 -0.71 -1.40
N ILE A 245 13.86 -0.47 -2.18
CA ILE A 245 13.04 0.76 -2.07
C ILE A 245 12.06 0.74 -0.88
N ASP A 246 11.81 -0.41 -0.30
CA ASP A 246 10.75 -0.59 0.71
C ASP A 246 11.19 -0.36 2.17
N ARG A 247 12.45 0.01 2.46
CA ARG A 247 12.92 0.20 3.85
C ARG A 247 12.47 1.51 4.49
N ASP A 248 12.06 2.49 3.68
CA ASP A 248 11.74 3.84 4.20
C ASP A 248 10.28 4.03 4.63
N ASP A 249 9.36 3.12 4.29
CA ASP A 249 7.93 3.26 4.64
C ASP A 249 7.63 3.03 6.15
N GLU A 250 8.61 2.59 6.96
CA GLU A 250 8.44 2.31 8.40
C GLU A 250 8.87 3.47 9.31
N LYS A 251 9.50 4.53 8.78
CA LYS A 251 10.02 5.62 9.62
C LYS A 251 9.06 6.79 9.83
N ASP A 252 7.96 6.85 9.07
CA ASP A 252 6.99 7.94 9.13
C ASP A 252 5.68 7.55 9.87
N MET A 253 5.77 6.65 10.85
CA MET A 253 4.66 6.37 11.79
C MET A 253 5.06 6.66 13.21
#